data_6f50ee6d2510c3852e00b2fc449f9636
#
_entry.id   6f50ee6d2510c3852e00b2fc449f9636
#
_cell.length_a   1.000
_cell.length_b   1.000
_cell.length_c   1.000
_cell.angle_alpha   90.00
_cell.angle_beta   90.00
_cell.angle_gamma   90.00
#
_symmetry.space_group_name_H-M   'P 1'
#
loop_
_entity.id
_entity.type
_entity.pdbx_description
1 polymer ?
#
loop_
_entity_poly.entity_id
_entity_poly.type
_entity_poly.pdbx_seq_one_letter_code
_entity_poly.pdbx_strand_id
1 'polypeptide(L)'
;MNKKAVPTAAAVRELAILTGAVAIIAAAVYFFLVPSHASVSSISGLGIVLANFVPLPLSAITMILNVVLLVIGFLTCGREFGAKTVYTSILLPAFIGLFERLFPNLGSLTDSQELDVLCYILVVSVGLSILFNRNASSGGLDIVAKIMNKYLHMDLGKAMSLSGICVALSAALVYDKKTVVLSVLGTYFNGLVLDHFIFDNNIKRRVCIITGKEEDLRRFIIEDLHSGATVYESYGAYNMQKRREIITIVDKAEYQKLMSYMNREDPQAFITVYTVSDMRYQPKGNTA
;
A
#
# COMPACT_ATOMS: atom_id res chain seq x y z
N MET A 1 -11.34 -18.48 -24.02
CA MET A 1 -11.28 -17.67 -22.78
C MET A 1 -11.86 -16.29 -23.08
N ASN A 2 -13.15 -16.08 -22.78
CA ASN A 2 -13.84 -14.81 -23.00
C ASN A 2 -13.38 -13.78 -21.95
N LYS A 3 -12.58 -12.79 -22.35
CA LYS A 3 -12.34 -11.58 -21.53
C LYS A 3 -13.69 -10.85 -21.41
N LYS A 4 -14.34 -10.95 -20.27
CA LYS A 4 -15.45 -10.01 -19.93
C LYS A 4 -14.84 -8.60 -20.02
N ALA A 5 -15.35 -7.79 -20.94
CA ALA A 5 -14.99 -6.38 -21.02
C ALA A 5 -15.33 -5.74 -19.66
N VAL A 6 -14.35 -5.13 -19.03
CA VAL A 6 -14.56 -4.37 -17.78
C VAL A 6 -15.54 -3.26 -18.13
N PRO A 7 -16.65 -3.11 -17.40
CA PRO A 7 -17.60 -2.02 -17.69
C PRO A 7 -16.87 -0.69 -17.62
N THR A 8 -17.10 0.18 -18.61
CA THR A 8 -16.41 1.48 -18.77
C THR A 8 -16.37 2.31 -17.47
N ALA A 9 -17.41 2.26 -16.66
CA ALA A 9 -17.48 2.93 -15.36
C ALA A 9 -16.44 2.41 -14.34
N ALA A 10 -16.16 1.10 -14.33
CA ALA A 10 -15.14 0.52 -13.43
C ALA A 10 -13.72 0.90 -13.88
N ALA A 11 -13.45 0.96 -15.18
CA ALA A 11 -12.17 1.41 -15.71
C ALA A 11 -11.92 2.90 -15.42
N VAL A 12 -12.92 3.75 -15.59
CA VAL A 12 -12.84 5.18 -15.24
C VAL A 12 -12.57 5.38 -13.76
N ARG A 13 -13.26 4.64 -12.88
CA ARG A 13 -13.02 4.69 -11.43
C ARG A 13 -11.60 4.25 -11.08
N GLU A 14 -11.09 3.20 -11.71
CA GLU A 14 -9.72 2.73 -11.49
C GLU A 14 -8.69 3.79 -11.89
N LEU A 15 -8.83 4.39 -13.08
CA LEU A 15 -7.96 5.46 -13.53
C LEU A 15 -8.02 6.68 -12.60
N ALA A 16 -9.22 7.06 -12.14
CA ALA A 16 -9.37 8.17 -11.20
C ALA A 16 -8.62 7.91 -9.87
N ILE A 17 -8.68 6.68 -9.34
CA ILE A 17 -7.96 6.31 -8.12
C ILE A 17 -6.44 6.35 -8.34
N LEU A 18 -5.95 5.80 -9.46
CA LEU A 18 -4.52 5.83 -9.80
C LEU A 18 -4.04 7.28 -9.97
N THR A 19 -4.81 8.12 -10.66
CA THR A 19 -4.51 9.56 -10.82
C THR A 19 -4.42 10.28 -9.48
N GLY A 20 -5.39 10.06 -8.59
CA GLY A 20 -5.38 10.63 -7.25
C GLY A 20 -4.19 10.19 -6.42
N ALA A 21 -3.84 8.90 -6.47
CA ALA A 21 -2.66 8.37 -5.77
C ALA A 21 -1.36 9.01 -6.29
N VAL A 22 -1.21 9.13 -7.62
CA VAL A 22 -0.05 9.79 -8.23
C VAL A 22 0.03 11.27 -7.87
N ALA A 23 -1.11 11.98 -7.80
CA ALA A 23 -1.15 13.37 -7.37
C ALA A 23 -0.66 13.54 -5.91
N ILE A 24 -1.04 12.61 -5.01
CA ILE A 24 -0.55 12.58 -3.62
C ILE A 24 0.97 12.35 -3.60
N ILE A 25 1.48 11.39 -4.37
CA ILE A 25 2.92 11.11 -4.47
C ILE A 25 3.66 12.33 -5.04
N ALA A 26 3.16 12.94 -6.11
CA ALA A 26 3.76 14.13 -6.71
C ALA A 26 3.81 15.30 -5.72
N ALA A 27 2.74 15.50 -4.95
CA ALA A 27 2.71 16.50 -3.89
C ALA A 27 3.75 16.21 -2.80
N ALA A 28 3.87 14.96 -2.33
CA ALA A 28 4.89 14.57 -1.37
C ALA A 28 6.30 14.84 -1.89
N VAL A 29 6.56 14.50 -3.15
CA VAL A 29 7.87 14.74 -3.78
C VAL A 29 8.16 16.24 -3.91
N TYR A 30 7.21 17.00 -4.45
CA TYR A 30 7.44 18.41 -4.74
C TYR A 30 7.55 19.27 -3.48
N PHE A 31 6.62 19.10 -2.54
CA PHE A 31 6.54 19.96 -1.35
C PHE A 31 7.51 19.59 -0.24
N PHE A 32 7.97 18.34 -0.19
CA PHE A 32 8.79 17.86 0.93
C PHE A 32 10.11 17.23 0.49
N LEU A 33 10.11 16.31 -0.49
CA LEU A 33 11.36 15.63 -0.87
C LEU A 33 12.34 16.56 -1.59
N VAL A 34 11.87 17.35 -2.55
CA VAL A 34 12.72 18.26 -3.33
C VAL A 34 13.42 19.27 -2.41
N PRO A 35 12.73 19.98 -1.49
CA PRO A 35 13.39 20.91 -0.58
C PRO A 35 14.34 20.25 0.41
N SER A 36 14.10 18.98 0.80
CA SER A 36 14.96 18.28 1.76
C SER A 36 16.32 17.88 1.19
N HIS A 37 16.51 17.89 -0.13
CA HIS A 37 17.69 17.36 -0.81
C HIS A 37 18.09 15.92 -0.43
N ALA A 38 17.21 15.19 0.23
CA ALA A 38 17.43 13.80 0.64
C ALA A 38 17.10 12.83 -0.50
N SER A 39 17.77 11.67 -0.55
CA SER A 39 17.56 10.63 -1.55
C SER A 39 16.81 9.44 -0.93
N VAL A 40 15.59 9.67 -0.48
CA VAL A 40 14.77 8.62 0.15
C VAL A 40 14.13 7.75 -0.94
N SER A 41 14.46 6.46 -0.94
CA SER A 41 13.90 5.44 -1.87
C SER A 41 13.89 5.88 -3.34
N SER A 42 14.91 6.62 -3.78
CA SER A 42 14.94 7.28 -5.08
C SER A 42 15.91 6.61 -6.05
N ILE A 43 15.42 6.30 -7.26
CA ILE A 43 16.28 5.84 -8.35
C ILE A 43 17.23 6.95 -8.84
N SER A 44 16.87 8.22 -8.62
CA SER A 44 17.72 9.35 -8.94
C SER A 44 19.00 9.34 -8.12
N GLY A 45 18.97 8.83 -6.87
CA GLY A 45 20.17 8.61 -6.06
C GLY A 45 21.18 7.69 -6.74
N LEU A 46 20.70 6.56 -7.28
CA LEU A 46 21.56 5.67 -8.09
C LEU A 46 22.05 6.35 -9.37
N GLY A 47 21.18 7.14 -10.02
CA GLY A 47 21.54 7.92 -11.21
C GLY A 47 22.70 8.90 -10.95
N ILE A 48 22.70 9.59 -9.81
CA ILE A 48 23.77 10.53 -9.43
C ILE A 48 25.10 9.78 -9.23
N VAL A 49 25.07 8.63 -8.55
CA VAL A 49 26.28 7.81 -8.39
C VAL A 49 26.82 7.40 -9.75
N LEU A 50 25.97 6.89 -10.64
CA LEU A 50 26.38 6.46 -11.99
C LEU A 50 26.89 7.61 -12.86
N ALA A 51 26.34 8.82 -12.71
CA ALA A 51 26.77 10.00 -13.47
C ALA A 51 28.23 10.40 -13.19
N ASN A 52 28.80 9.95 -12.05
CA ASN A 52 30.23 10.17 -11.76
C ASN A 52 31.15 9.19 -12.51
N PHE A 53 30.62 8.08 -13.02
CA PHE A 53 31.40 7.04 -13.70
C PHE A 53 31.11 6.98 -15.19
N VAL A 54 29.97 7.51 -15.65
CA VAL A 54 29.54 7.46 -17.05
C VAL A 54 29.35 8.86 -17.57
N PRO A 55 29.94 9.23 -18.75
CA PRO A 55 29.86 10.59 -19.30
C PRO A 55 28.49 10.86 -19.96
N LEU A 56 27.40 10.65 -19.22
CA LEU A 56 26.03 10.94 -19.62
C LEU A 56 25.38 11.89 -18.63
N PRO A 57 24.48 12.78 -19.08
CA PRO A 57 23.74 13.64 -18.17
C PRO A 57 22.83 12.82 -17.25
N LEU A 58 22.64 13.27 -16.01
CA LEU A 58 21.84 12.60 -14.98
C LEU A 58 20.44 12.24 -15.47
N SER A 59 19.81 13.14 -16.24
CA SER A 59 18.48 12.92 -16.82
C SER A 59 18.42 11.71 -17.76
N ALA A 60 19.47 11.53 -18.57
CA ALA A 60 19.55 10.37 -19.46
C ALA A 60 19.75 9.07 -18.69
N ILE A 61 20.62 9.07 -17.68
CA ILE A 61 20.87 7.89 -16.84
C ILE A 61 19.60 7.49 -16.09
N THR A 62 18.92 8.41 -15.43
CA THR A 62 17.68 8.14 -14.70
C THR A 62 16.56 7.67 -15.62
N MET A 63 16.45 8.24 -16.82
CA MET A 63 15.49 7.80 -17.82
C MET A 63 15.77 6.36 -18.29
N ILE A 64 17.02 6.02 -18.59
CA ILE A 64 17.42 4.68 -18.97
C ILE A 64 17.10 3.68 -17.85
N LEU A 65 17.47 3.99 -16.60
CA LEU A 65 17.18 3.13 -15.46
C LEU A 65 15.68 2.91 -15.27
N ASN A 66 14.88 3.96 -15.39
CA ASN A 66 13.42 3.86 -15.29
C ASN A 66 12.83 3.00 -16.41
N VAL A 67 13.26 3.19 -17.65
CA VAL A 67 12.78 2.39 -18.79
C VAL A 67 13.18 0.91 -18.63
N VAL A 68 14.44 0.64 -18.24
CA VAL A 68 14.90 -0.72 -17.99
C VAL A 68 14.07 -1.40 -16.89
N LEU A 69 13.85 -0.72 -15.75
CA LEU A 69 13.03 -1.26 -14.67
C LEU A 69 11.58 -1.46 -15.09
N LEU A 70 11.03 -0.55 -15.90
CA LEU A 70 9.67 -0.67 -16.41
C LEU A 70 9.52 -1.91 -17.31
N VAL A 71 10.49 -2.15 -18.21
CA VAL A 71 10.52 -3.35 -19.07
C VAL A 71 10.64 -4.61 -18.22
N ILE A 72 11.55 -4.63 -17.24
CA ILE A 72 11.71 -5.76 -16.32
C ILE A 72 10.40 -5.98 -15.53
N GLY A 73 9.80 -4.93 -14.99
CA GLY A 73 8.53 -5.00 -14.27
C GLY A 73 7.39 -5.54 -15.13
N PHE A 74 7.32 -5.11 -16.38
CA PHE A 74 6.32 -5.62 -17.35
C PHE A 74 6.48 -7.12 -17.61
N LEU A 75 7.70 -7.58 -17.80
CA LEU A 75 8.00 -8.99 -18.05
C LEU A 75 7.80 -9.86 -16.82
N THR A 76 8.17 -9.37 -15.65
CA THR A 76 8.17 -10.15 -14.40
C THR A 76 6.85 -10.10 -13.65
N CYS A 77 6.22 -8.92 -13.54
CA CYS A 77 4.99 -8.73 -12.76
C CYS A 77 3.71 -8.83 -13.62
N GLY A 78 3.85 -8.89 -14.94
CA GLY A 78 2.75 -9.12 -15.88
C GLY A 78 2.15 -7.86 -16.50
N ARG A 79 1.30 -8.06 -17.52
CA ARG A 79 0.81 -6.99 -18.40
C ARG A 79 -0.06 -5.96 -17.67
N GLU A 80 -0.85 -6.38 -16.71
CA GLU A 80 -1.73 -5.46 -15.96
C GLU A 80 -0.91 -4.49 -15.11
N PHE A 81 0.05 -5.01 -14.33
CA PHE A 81 0.98 -4.21 -13.56
C PHE A 81 1.74 -3.24 -14.45
N GLY A 82 2.33 -3.76 -15.55
CA GLY A 82 3.11 -2.95 -16.48
C GLY A 82 2.32 -1.80 -17.10
N ALA A 83 1.10 -2.06 -17.59
CA ALA A 83 0.27 -1.04 -18.22
C ALA A 83 -0.13 0.08 -17.24
N LYS A 84 -0.54 -0.28 -16.03
CA LYS A 84 -0.85 0.70 -14.97
C LYS A 84 0.39 1.49 -14.56
N THR A 85 1.55 0.83 -14.44
CA THR A 85 2.81 1.47 -14.07
C THR A 85 3.33 2.42 -15.16
N VAL A 86 3.18 2.09 -16.43
CA VAL A 86 3.47 3.03 -17.53
C VAL A 86 2.64 4.30 -17.40
N TYR A 87 1.33 4.14 -17.18
CA TYR A 87 0.44 5.29 -16.99
C TYR A 87 0.86 6.18 -15.81
N THR A 88 1.10 5.60 -14.65
CA THR A 88 1.48 6.33 -13.44
C THR A 88 2.86 6.97 -13.55
N SER A 89 3.83 6.29 -14.19
CA SER A 89 5.20 6.80 -14.40
C SER A 89 5.27 8.01 -15.34
N ILE A 90 4.32 8.13 -16.29
CA ILE A 90 4.20 9.32 -17.14
C ILE A 90 3.48 10.45 -16.38
N LEU A 91 2.48 10.10 -15.60
CA LEU A 91 1.65 11.07 -14.90
C LEU A 91 2.38 11.75 -13.74
N LEU A 92 3.29 11.04 -13.06
CA LEU A 92 4.05 11.57 -11.92
C LEU A 92 4.87 12.81 -12.27
N PRO A 93 5.76 12.80 -13.28
CA PRO A 93 6.50 14.01 -13.68
C PRO A 93 5.58 15.10 -14.23
N ALA A 94 4.44 14.75 -14.84
CA ALA A 94 3.47 15.74 -15.30
C ALA A 94 2.85 16.52 -14.12
N PHE A 95 2.48 15.86 -13.03
CA PHE A 95 2.00 16.54 -11.82
C PHE A 95 3.11 17.34 -11.12
N ILE A 96 4.34 16.83 -11.04
CA ILE A 96 5.47 17.58 -10.49
C ILE A 96 5.67 18.87 -11.29
N GLY A 97 5.72 18.79 -12.63
CA GLY A 97 5.85 19.97 -13.49
C GLY A 97 4.66 20.92 -13.41
N LEU A 98 3.44 20.43 -13.10
CA LEU A 98 2.29 21.26 -12.80
C LEU A 98 2.50 22.05 -11.50
N PHE A 99 2.97 21.38 -10.43
CA PHE A 99 3.25 22.03 -9.15
C PHE A 99 4.38 23.05 -9.25
N GLU A 100 5.44 22.76 -10.02
CA GLU A 100 6.52 23.73 -10.31
C GLU A 100 5.99 25.02 -10.96
N ARG A 101 5.00 24.91 -11.84
CA ARG A 101 4.38 26.08 -12.48
C ARG A 101 3.43 26.84 -11.56
N LEU A 102 2.70 26.12 -10.70
CA LEU A 102 1.71 26.71 -9.79
C LEU A 102 2.39 27.38 -8.57
N PHE A 103 3.50 26.80 -8.11
CA PHE A 103 4.20 27.23 -6.90
C PHE A 103 5.71 27.46 -7.19
N PRO A 104 6.06 28.36 -8.11
CA PRO A 104 7.45 28.61 -8.44
C PRO A 104 8.21 29.14 -7.21
N ASN A 105 9.43 28.65 -6.99
CA ASN A 105 10.32 29.05 -5.90
C ASN A 105 9.82 28.68 -4.48
N LEU A 106 9.06 27.60 -4.35
CA LEU A 106 8.69 27.08 -3.04
C LEU A 106 9.93 26.47 -2.37
N GLY A 107 10.37 27.06 -1.26
CA GLY A 107 11.38 26.49 -0.37
C GLY A 107 10.78 25.40 0.55
N SER A 108 11.58 24.97 1.55
CA SER A 108 11.07 24.06 2.59
C SER A 108 9.84 24.65 3.28
N LEU A 109 8.80 23.85 3.47
CA LEU A 109 7.61 24.24 4.22
C LEU A 109 7.80 24.17 5.73
N THR A 110 8.78 23.40 6.20
CA THR A 110 9.04 23.16 7.62
C THR A 110 10.30 23.86 8.13
N ASP A 111 11.07 24.44 7.22
CA ASP A 111 12.41 25.00 7.48
C ASP A 111 13.39 24.00 8.14
N SER A 112 13.07 22.71 8.11
CA SER A 112 13.88 21.61 8.65
C SER A 112 13.92 20.44 7.67
N GLN A 113 15.14 20.06 7.27
CA GLN A 113 15.38 18.93 6.38
C GLN A 113 14.78 17.62 6.95
N GLU A 114 14.92 17.40 8.26
CA GLU A 114 14.44 16.22 8.94
C GLU A 114 12.90 16.14 8.96
N LEU A 115 12.25 17.27 9.21
CA LEU A 115 10.77 17.34 9.21
C LEU A 115 10.22 17.19 7.80
N ASP A 116 10.86 17.76 6.79
CA ASP A 116 10.48 17.55 5.39
C ASP A 116 10.54 16.08 5.01
N VAL A 117 11.59 15.36 5.42
CA VAL A 117 11.71 13.92 5.17
C VAL A 117 10.60 13.14 5.89
N LEU A 118 10.26 13.49 7.14
CA LEU A 118 9.18 12.83 7.86
C LEU A 118 7.82 13.07 7.20
N CYS A 119 7.52 14.31 6.81
CA CYS A 119 6.29 14.64 6.09
C CYS A 119 6.22 13.91 4.74
N TYR A 120 7.34 13.86 4.01
CA TYR A 120 7.43 13.08 2.78
C TYR A 120 7.07 11.62 2.99
N ILE A 121 7.68 10.96 3.99
CA ILE A 121 7.45 9.53 4.29
C ILE A 121 5.97 9.27 4.54
N LEU A 122 5.32 10.08 5.36
CA LEU A 122 3.91 9.90 5.69
C LEU A 122 3.01 10.06 4.46
N VAL A 123 3.20 11.13 3.71
CA VAL A 123 2.33 11.44 2.56
C VAL A 123 2.58 10.49 1.39
N VAL A 124 3.84 10.20 1.07
CA VAL A 124 4.18 9.29 -0.05
C VAL A 124 3.71 7.86 0.22
N SER A 125 3.80 7.38 1.48
CA SER A 125 3.35 6.03 1.85
C SER A 125 1.85 5.84 1.63
N VAL A 126 1.02 6.86 1.84
CA VAL A 126 -0.41 6.82 1.50
C VAL A 126 -0.60 6.61 -0.01
N GLY A 127 0.05 7.41 -0.84
CA GLY A 127 -0.04 7.28 -2.29
C GLY A 127 0.46 5.93 -2.81
N LEU A 128 1.64 5.49 -2.34
CA LEU A 128 2.23 4.21 -2.72
C LEU A 128 1.37 3.03 -2.28
N SER A 129 0.79 3.06 -1.07
CA SER A 129 -0.09 1.98 -0.60
C SER A 129 -1.32 1.83 -1.51
N ILE A 130 -1.90 2.94 -1.99
CA ILE A 130 -3.00 2.90 -2.96
C ILE A 130 -2.55 2.27 -4.27
N LEU A 131 -1.40 2.67 -4.82
CA LEU A 131 -0.88 2.11 -6.08
C LEU A 131 -0.61 0.61 -5.95
N PHE A 132 0.10 0.17 -4.90
CA PHE A 132 0.42 -1.24 -4.71
C PHE A 132 -0.82 -2.12 -4.51
N ASN A 133 -1.82 -1.64 -3.78
CA ASN A 133 -3.10 -2.34 -3.62
C ASN A 133 -3.90 -2.44 -4.94
N ARG A 134 -3.62 -1.56 -5.91
CA ARG A 134 -4.19 -1.60 -7.28
C ARG A 134 -3.29 -2.30 -8.28
N ASN A 135 -2.25 -2.99 -7.81
CA ASN A 135 -1.26 -3.66 -8.66
C ASN A 135 -0.63 -2.69 -9.67
N ALA A 136 -0.20 -1.53 -9.19
CA ALA A 136 0.52 -0.49 -9.92
C ALA A 136 1.73 -0.01 -9.10
N SER A 137 2.62 0.78 -9.71
CA SER A 137 3.79 1.39 -9.08
C SER A 137 3.94 2.82 -9.59
N SER A 138 4.66 3.68 -8.87
CA SER A 138 5.01 5.02 -9.35
C SER A 138 6.15 5.02 -10.37
N GLY A 139 6.85 3.88 -10.51
CA GLY A 139 8.07 3.70 -11.31
C GLY A 139 9.32 3.66 -10.41
N GLY A 140 10.48 3.45 -10.99
CA GLY A 140 11.75 3.44 -10.26
C GLY A 140 11.91 2.25 -9.31
N LEU A 141 12.41 2.49 -8.09
CA LEU A 141 12.71 1.43 -7.10
C LEU A 141 11.48 0.68 -6.61
N ASP A 142 10.28 1.22 -6.73
CA ASP A 142 9.01 0.56 -6.44
C ASP A 142 8.84 -0.72 -7.25
N ILE A 143 9.34 -0.72 -8.50
CA ILE A 143 9.30 -1.90 -9.38
C ILE A 143 10.22 -2.98 -8.82
N VAL A 144 11.41 -2.61 -8.33
CA VAL A 144 12.35 -3.55 -7.69
C VAL A 144 11.70 -4.16 -6.45
N ALA A 145 11.07 -3.35 -5.60
CA ALA A 145 10.35 -3.81 -4.43
C ALA A 145 9.22 -4.79 -4.80
N LYS A 146 8.47 -4.52 -5.86
CA LYS A 146 7.41 -5.40 -6.35
C LYS A 146 7.96 -6.74 -6.87
N ILE A 147 9.11 -6.73 -7.54
CA ILE A 147 9.80 -7.93 -8.00
C ILE A 147 10.27 -8.76 -6.78
N MET A 148 10.90 -8.12 -5.80
CA MET A 148 11.33 -8.78 -4.56
C MET A 148 10.14 -9.37 -3.80
N ASN A 149 9.04 -8.64 -3.69
CA ASN A 149 7.81 -9.15 -3.09
C ASN A 149 7.31 -10.41 -3.80
N LYS A 150 7.32 -10.42 -5.14
CA LYS A 150 6.84 -11.56 -5.94
C LYS A 150 7.71 -12.80 -5.83
N TYR A 151 9.04 -12.65 -5.88
CA TYR A 151 9.99 -13.76 -5.96
C TYR A 151 10.60 -14.16 -4.64
N LEU A 152 10.83 -13.20 -3.73
CA LEU A 152 11.40 -13.43 -2.40
C LEU A 152 10.34 -13.50 -1.31
N HIS A 153 9.07 -13.27 -1.65
CA HIS A 153 7.93 -13.29 -0.73
C HIS A 153 8.11 -12.34 0.47
N MET A 154 8.83 -11.23 0.26
CA MET A 154 9.04 -10.18 1.24
C MET A 154 7.87 -9.20 1.25
N ASP A 155 7.58 -8.59 2.39
CA ASP A 155 6.64 -7.47 2.46
C ASP A 155 7.13 -6.32 1.58
N LEU A 156 6.21 -5.56 1.00
CA LEU A 156 6.56 -4.50 0.04
C LEU A 156 7.40 -3.39 0.67
N GLY A 157 7.10 -2.98 1.90
CA GLY A 157 7.89 -1.97 2.59
C GLY A 157 9.28 -2.46 2.97
N LYS A 158 9.41 -3.73 3.40
CA LYS A 158 10.74 -4.33 3.63
C LYS A 158 11.56 -4.38 2.35
N ALA A 159 10.94 -4.74 1.22
CA ALA A 159 11.60 -4.75 -0.08
C ALA A 159 12.01 -3.34 -0.55
N MET A 160 11.14 -2.33 -0.30
CA MET A 160 11.45 -0.92 -0.53
C MET A 160 12.62 -0.45 0.32
N SER A 161 12.61 -0.76 1.63
CA SER A 161 13.70 -0.42 2.53
C SER A 161 15.03 -1.04 2.08
N LEU A 162 15.02 -2.34 1.76
CA LEU A 162 16.25 -3.04 1.38
C LEU A 162 16.84 -2.49 0.07
N SER A 163 16.03 -2.35 -0.97
CA SER A 163 16.48 -1.80 -2.26
C SER A 163 16.93 -0.34 -2.14
N GLY A 164 16.18 0.47 -1.40
CA GLY A 164 16.49 1.88 -1.21
C GLY A 164 17.71 2.12 -0.32
N ILE A 165 17.95 1.30 0.72
CA ILE A 165 19.15 1.37 1.55
C ILE A 165 20.40 1.05 0.72
N CYS A 166 20.34 0.05 -0.17
CA CYS A 166 21.44 -0.24 -1.08
C CYS A 166 21.80 0.98 -1.95
N VAL A 167 20.78 1.69 -2.47
CA VAL A 167 20.98 2.91 -3.23
C VAL A 167 21.51 4.05 -2.35
N ALA A 168 20.94 4.25 -1.16
CA ALA A 168 21.37 5.30 -0.23
C ALA A 168 22.82 5.11 0.23
N LEU A 169 23.25 3.86 0.44
CA LEU A 169 24.64 3.55 0.76
C LEU A 169 25.59 3.81 -0.42
N SER A 170 25.17 3.51 -1.65
CA SER A 170 25.98 3.85 -2.82
C SER A 170 26.16 5.36 -3.00
N ALA A 171 25.18 6.16 -2.57
CA ALA A 171 25.23 7.60 -2.57
C ALA A 171 26.27 8.20 -1.60
N ALA A 172 26.80 7.41 -0.63
CA ALA A 172 27.88 7.82 0.26
C ALA A 172 29.20 8.19 -0.49
N LEU A 173 29.32 7.79 -1.74
CA LEU A 173 30.45 8.16 -2.62
C LEU A 173 30.36 9.62 -3.11
N VAL A 174 29.18 10.26 -3.01
CA VAL A 174 28.91 11.55 -3.63
C VAL A 174 28.36 12.58 -2.65
N TYR A 175 27.52 12.14 -1.70
CA TYR A 175 26.87 13.02 -0.73
C TYR A 175 27.62 13.14 0.61
N ASP A 176 27.33 14.21 1.34
CA ASP A 176 27.81 14.39 2.71
C ASP A 176 27.21 13.35 3.68
N LYS A 177 27.92 13.13 4.80
CA LYS A 177 27.55 12.10 5.78
C LYS A 177 26.13 12.29 6.37
N LYS A 178 25.71 13.54 6.61
CA LYS A 178 24.38 13.86 7.17
C LYS A 178 23.29 13.43 6.20
N THR A 179 23.41 13.80 4.94
CA THR A 179 22.44 13.46 3.89
C THR A 179 22.34 11.95 3.65
N VAL A 180 23.47 11.23 3.70
CA VAL A 180 23.48 9.77 3.58
C VAL A 180 22.76 9.12 4.74
N VAL A 181 23.07 9.52 5.98
CA VAL A 181 22.41 8.96 7.18
C VAL A 181 20.90 9.24 7.14
N LEU A 182 20.51 10.47 6.80
CA LEU A 182 19.10 10.85 6.68
C LEU A 182 18.38 10.05 5.58
N SER A 183 19.05 9.83 4.44
CA SER A 183 18.51 9.04 3.33
C SER A 183 18.33 7.56 3.72
N VAL A 184 19.28 6.96 4.42
CA VAL A 184 19.19 5.58 4.91
C VAL A 184 18.07 5.43 5.94
N LEU A 185 18.03 6.31 6.95
CA LEU A 185 16.98 6.29 7.97
C LEU A 185 15.61 6.58 7.35
N GLY A 186 15.51 7.61 6.50
CA GLY A 186 14.27 7.94 5.81
C GLY A 186 13.76 6.79 4.95
N THR A 187 14.64 6.11 4.23
CA THR A 187 14.27 4.93 3.43
C THR A 187 13.77 3.77 4.30
N TYR A 188 14.43 3.52 5.43
CA TYR A 188 14.01 2.48 6.38
C TYR A 188 12.63 2.79 6.96
N PHE A 189 12.42 4.00 7.47
CA PHE A 189 11.12 4.42 8.01
C PHE A 189 10.03 4.47 6.92
N ASN A 190 10.35 4.89 5.70
CA ASN A 190 9.40 4.86 4.59
C ASN A 190 8.85 3.45 4.35
N GLY A 191 9.69 2.43 4.39
CA GLY A 191 9.24 1.04 4.27
C GLY A 191 8.36 0.57 5.42
N LEU A 192 8.69 0.93 6.68
CA LEU A 192 7.85 0.59 7.84
C LEU A 192 6.47 1.24 7.76
N VAL A 193 6.43 2.53 7.44
CA VAL A 193 5.17 3.29 7.30
C VAL A 193 4.35 2.76 6.12
N LEU A 194 5.00 2.45 5.00
CA LEU A 194 4.35 1.88 3.83
C LEU A 194 3.69 0.53 4.14
N ASP A 195 4.40 -0.39 4.81
CA ASP A 195 3.83 -1.68 5.22
C ASP A 195 2.62 -1.49 6.12
N HIS A 196 2.70 -0.56 7.08
CA HIS A 196 1.56 -0.24 7.94
C HIS A 196 0.32 0.17 7.12
N PHE A 197 0.47 1.09 6.16
CA PHE A 197 -0.64 1.52 5.31
C PHE A 197 -1.17 0.43 4.36
N ILE A 198 -0.30 -0.45 3.87
CA ILE A 198 -0.71 -1.58 3.02
C ILE A 198 -1.50 -2.59 3.83
N PHE A 199 -1.02 -2.95 5.03
CA PHE A 199 -1.66 -3.93 5.91
C PHE A 199 -2.99 -3.41 6.46
N ASP A 200 -3.05 -2.16 6.95
CA ASP A 200 -4.27 -1.59 7.54
C ASP A 200 -5.47 -1.58 6.58
N ASN A 201 -5.22 -1.43 5.29
CA ASN A 201 -6.27 -1.46 4.28
C ASN A 201 -6.80 -2.87 3.97
N ASN A 202 -6.06 -3.92 4.34
CA ASN A 202 -6.41 -5.31 4.04
C ASN A 202 -6.72 -6.15 5.28
N ILE A 203 -6.65 -5.55 6.48
CA ILE A 203 -6.94 -6.25 7.73
C ILE A 203 -8.39 -6.74 7.73
N LYS A 204 -8.55 -8.06 7.81
CA LYS A 204 -9.81 -8.71 8.14
C LYS A 204 -9.83 -9.05 9.63
N ARG A 205 -11.04 -9.16 10.18
CA ARG A 205 -11.26 -9.55 11.57
C ARG A 205 -12.03 -10.85 11.62
N ARG A 206 -11.47 -11.85 12.29
CA ARG A 206 -12.19 -13.05 12.68
C ARG A 206 -12.90 -12.75 13.98
N VAL A 207 -14.21 -12.74 13.94
CA VAL A 207 -15.06 -12.50 15.11
C VAL A 207 -15.70 -13.81 15.51
N CYS A 208 -15.50 -14.21 16.77
CA CYS A 208 -16.06 -15.40 17.37
C CYS A 208 -17.10 -14.94 18.40
N ILE A 209 -18.34 -15.37 18.25
CA ILE A 209 -19.48 -14.88 19.04
C ILE A 209 -20.23 -16.06 19.66
N ILE A 210 -20.40 -16.00 20.98
CA ILE A 210 -21.30 -16.90 21.72
C ILE A 210 -22.43 -16.04 22.27
N THR A 211 -23.66 -16.31 21.81
CA THR A 211 -24.86 -15.54 22.13
C THR A 211 -26.05 -16.46 22.34
N GLY A 212 -27.06 -16.02 23.10
CA GLY A 212 -28.34 -16.67 23.17
C GLY A 212 -29.25 -16.45 21.96
N LYS A 213 -28.93 -15.46 21.10
CA LYS A 213 -29.68 -15.08 19.89
C LYS A 213 -29.01 -15.60 18.60
N GLU A 214 -28.64 -16.87 18.57
CA GLU A 214 -27.85 -17.46 17.49
C GLU A 214 -28.49 -17.30 16.10
N GLU A 215 -29.78 -17.59 16.00
CA GLU A 215 -30.50 -17.59 14.73
C GLU A 215 -30.64 -16.18 14.15
N ASP A 216 -30.91 -15.19 14.99
CA ASP A 216 -31.01 -13.79 14.58
C ASP A 216 -29.65 -13.29 14.12
N LEU A 217 -28.58 -13.62 14.85
CA LEU A 217 -27.21 -13.27 14.47
C LEU A 217 -26.81 -13.92 13.13
N ARG A 218 -27.14 -15.20 12.95
CA ARG A 218 -26.85 -15.92 11.70
C ARG A 218 -27.55 -15.27 10.52
N ARG A 219 -28.81 -14.89 10.69
CA ARG A 219 -29.59 -14.20 9.66
C ARG A 219 -28.96 -12.85 9.33
N PHE A 220 -28.62 -12.04 10.32
CA PHE A 220 -27.97 -10.74 10.14
C PHE A 220 -26.65 -10.86 9.37
N ILE A 221 -25.77 -11.85 9.70
CA ILE A 221 -24.49 -12.04 9.00
C ILE A 221 -24.71 -12.40 7.53
N ILE A 222 -25.71 -13.23 7.23
CA ILE A 222 -25.95 -13.72 5.85
C ILE A 222 -26.70 -12.67 5.02
N GLU A 223 -27.78 -12.09 5.56
CA GLU A 223 -28.70 -11.24 4.80
C GLU A 223 -28.27 -9.77 4.78
N ASP A 224 -27.79 -9.22 5.92
CA ASP A 224 -27.43 -7.81 6.01
C ASP A 224 -25.93 -7.54 5.74
N LEU A 225 -25.05 -8.40 6.23
CA LEU A 225 -23.62 -8.25 5.98
C LEU A 225 -23.16 -8.96 4.70
N HIS A 226 -23.98 -9.87 4.15
CA HIS A 226 -23.64 -10.71 2.99
C HIS A 226 -22.31 -11.47 3.19
N SER A 227 -22.01 -11.81 4.45
CA SER A 227 -20.79 -12.50 4.85
C SER A 227 -21.06 -13.96 5.20
N GLY A 228 -20.04 -14.81 5.06
CA GLY A 228 -20.10 -16.21 5.48
C GLY A 228 -19.93 -16.34 6.99
N ALA A 229 -20.57 -17.35 7.56
CA ALA A 229 -20.38 -17.75 8.95
C ALA A 229 -20.17 -19.25 9.09
N THR A 230 -19.41 -19.66 10.10
CA THR A 230 -19.24 -21.06 10.49
C THR A 230 -19.68 -21.21 11.93
N VAL A 231 -20.47 -22.23 12.21
CA VAL A 231 -20.96 -22.52 13.55
C VAL A 231 -20.24 -23.73 14.11
N TYR A 232 -19.66 -23.56 15.31
CA TYR A 232 -19.02 -24.64 16.07
C TYR A 232 -19.84 -24.97 17.33
N GLU A 233 -19.87 -26.25 17.71
CA GLU A 233 -20.37 -26.65 19.01
C GLU A 233 -19.23 -26.52 20.03
N SER A 234 -19.51 -25.84 21.13
CA SER A 234 -18.58 -25.65 22.24
C SER A 234 -19.25 -25.99 23.57
N TYR A 235 -18.46 -26.21 24.59
CA TYR A 235 -18.95 -26.46 25.96
C TYR A 235 -18.40 -25.43 26.90
N GLY A 236 -19.25 -24.79 27.69
CA GLY A 236 -18.82 -23.88 28.74
C GLY A 236 -18.05 -24.63 29.83
N ALA A 237 -16.78 -24.27 30.08
CA ALA A 237 -15.92 -24.98 31.01
C ALA A 237 -16.44 -24.99 32.46
N TYR A 238 -17.23 -23.97 32.85
CA TYR A 238 -17.74 -23.84 34.22
C TYR A 238 -18.87 -24.86 34.54
N ASN A 239 -19.78 -25.09 33.58
CA ASN A 239 -20.99 -25.88 33.82
C ASN A 239 -21.22 -27.00 32.78
N MET A 240 -20.27 -27.17 31.85
CA MET A 240 -20.34 -28.14 30.74
C MET A 240 -21.60 -28.00 29.88
N GLN A 241 -22.25 -26.84 29.90
CA GLN A 241 -23.39 -26.58 29.04
C GLN A 241 -22.96 -26.42 27.60
N LYS A 242 -23.73 -27.07 26.71
CA LYS A 242 -23.54 -26.97 25.26
C LYS A 242 -23.89 -25.54 24.80
N ARG A 243 -23.01 -24.95 24.02
CA ARG A 243 -23.18 -23.63 23.39
C ARG A 243 -22.77 -23.71 21.93
N ARG A 244 -23.17 -22.74 21.15
CA ARG A 244 -22.71 -22.58 19.77
C ARG A 244 -21.88 -21.31 19.63
N GLU A 245 -20.77 -21.45 18.98
CA GLU A 245 -19.90 -20.35 18.65
C GLU A 245 -20.05 -20.05 17.16
N ILE A 246 -20.43 -18.83 16.82
CA ILE A 246 -20.54 -18.35 15.45
C ILE A 246 -19.26 -17.60 15.12
N ILE A 247 -18.57 -18.05 14.07
CA ILE A 247 -17.33 -17.43 13.58
C ILE A 247 -17.59 -16.82 12.22
N THR A 248 -17.29 -15.54 12.09
CA THR A 248 -17.33 -14.82 10.81
C THR A 248 -16.04 -14.04 10.59
N ILE A 249 -15.69 -13.83 9.33
CA ILE A 249 -14.54 -12.99 8.95
C ILE A 249 -15.08 -11.80 8.18
N VAL A 250 -14.86 -10.62 8.73
CA VAL A 250 -15.45 -9.36 8.29
C VAL A 250 -14.36 -8.29 8.05
N ASP A 251 -14.67 -7.33 7.20
CA ASP A 251 -13.82 -6.14 7.07
C ASP A 251 -14.12 -5.11 8.17
N LYS A 252 -13.42 -3.96 8.13
CA LYS A 252 -13.55 -2.92 9.15
C LYS A 252 -14.97 -2.32 9.21
N ALA A 253 -15.62 -2.14 8.07
CA ALA A 253 -16.95 -1.55 7.99
C ALA A 253 -18.03 -2.55 8.43
N GLU A 254 -17.92 -3.80 7.98
CA GLU A 254 -18.78 -4.92 8.39
C GLU A 254 -18.65 -5.19 9.89
N TYR A 255 -17.43 -5.12 10.44
CA TYR A 255 -17.18 -5.28 11.87
C TYR A 255 -17.90 -4.20 12.69
N GLN A 256 -17.86 -2.95 12.27
CA GLN A 256 -18.57 -1.87 12.97
C GLN A 256 -20.09 -2.10 12.97
N LYS A 257 -20.66 -2.54 11.84
CA LYS A 257 -22.08 -2.91 11.75
C LYS A 257 -22.43 -4.07 12.66
N LEU A 258 -21.59 -5.13 12.65
CA LEU A 258 -21.76 -6.31 13.48
C LEU A 258 -21.73 -5.96 14.97
N MET A 259 -20.76 -5.15 15.42
CA MET A 259 -20.66 -4.74 16.82
C MET A 259 -21.81 -3.83 17.23
N SER A 260 -22.27 -2.93 16.35
CA SER A 260 -23.45 -2.11 16.60
C SER A 260 -24.72 -2.95 16.75
N TYR A 261 -24.89 -3.98 15.92
CA TYR A 261 -25.98 -4.94 16.01
C TYR A 261 -25.91 -5.72 17.34
N MET A 262 -24.77 -6.30 17.70
CA MET A 262 -24.60 -7.08 18.92
C MET A 262 -24.82 -6.24 20.19
N ASN A 263 -24.32 -5.01 20.22
CA ASN A 263 -24.53 -4.09 21.36
C ASN A 263 -26.03 -3.75 21.57
N ARG A 264 -26.82 -3.77 20.51
CA ARG A 264 -28.26 -3.52 20.60
C ARG A 264 -29.04 -4.77 20.97
N GLU A 265 -28.73 -5.90 20.34
CA GLU A 265 -29.53 -7.13 20.44
C GLU A 265 -29.13 -8.01 21.64
N ASP A 266 -27.85 -8.16 21.90
CA ASP A 266 -27.33 -8.96 23.02
C ASP A 266 -26.03 -8.34 23.59
N PRO A 267 -26.14 -7.33 24.44
CA PRO A 267 -24.99 -6.67 25.07
C PRO A 267 -24.13 -7.59 25.95
N GLN A 268 -24.68 -8.75 26.36
CA GLN A 268 -23.98 -9.72 27.22
C GLN A 268 -23.34 -10.86 26.42
N ALA A 269 -23.41 -10.85 25.09
CA ALA A 269 -22.76 -11.83 24.25
C ALA A 269 -21.23 -11.84 24.49
N PHE A 270 -20.67 -13.05 24.54
CA PHE A 270 -19.22 -13.19 24.61
C PHE A 270 -18.63 -13.11 23.21
N ILE A 271 -17.80 -12.09 23.00
CA ILE A 271 -17.23 -11.79 21.69
C ILE A 271 -15.71 -11.72 21.79
N THR A 272 -15.01 -12.51 20.98
CA THR A 272 -13.56 -12.41 20.82
C THR A 272 -13.22 -12.04 19.38
N VAL A 273 -12.19 -11.19 19.22
CA VAL A 273 -11.81 -10.65 17.92
C VAL A 273 -10.33 -10.90 17.69
N TYR A 274 -10.03 -11.51 16.56
CA TYR A 274 -8.66 -11.77 16.11
C TYR A 274 -8.38 -11.05 14.80
N THR A 275 -7.18 -10.53 14.65
CA THR A 275 -6.72 -9.97 13.37
C THR A 275 -6.34 -11.11 12.43
N VAL A 276 -6.82 -11.07 11.20
CA VAL A 276 -6.48 -12.01 10.14
C VAL A 276 -5.55 -11.30 9.15
N SER A 277 -4.31 -11.74 9.11
CA SER A 277 -3.28 -11.15 8.24
C SER A 277 -3.43 -11.56 6.79
N ASP A 278 -3.96 -12.76 6.53
CA ASP A 278 -4.19 -13.26 5.17
C ASP A 278 -5.43 -14.15 5.13
N MET A 279 -6.20 -14.06 4.03
CA MET A 279 -7.37 -14.87 3.80
C MET A 279 -7.53 -15.15 2.30
N ARG A 280 -7.58 -16.43 1.94
CA ARG A 280 -7.95 -16.85 0.59
C ARG A 280 -9.42 -17.24 0.56
N TYR A 281 -10.24 -16.38 -0.07
CA TYR A 281 -11.66 -16.61 -0.23
C TYR A 281 -12.09 -16.37 -1.68
N GLN A 282 -12.81 -17.31 -2.24
CA GLN A 282 -13.52 -17.12 -3.50
C GLN A 282 -15.00 -17.03 -3.18
N PRO A 283 -15.67 -15.88 -3.41
CA PRO A 283 -17.12 -15.79 -3.25
C PRO A 283 -17.76 -16.87 -4.13
N LYS A 284 -18.57 -17.72 -3.53
CA LYS A 284 -19.45 -18.58 -4.32
C LYS A 284 -20.38 -17.64 -5.07
N GLY A 285 -20.29 -17.62 -6.41
CA GLY A 285 -21.24 -16.88 -7.21
C GLY A 285 -22.64 -17.28 -6.76
N ASN A 286 -23.55 -16.30 -6.72
CA ASN A 286 -24.96 -16.53 -6.41
C ASN A 286 -25.49 -17.66 -7.30
N THR A 287 -25.45 -18.87 -6.80
CA THR A 287 -26.30 -19.95 -7.27
C THR A 287 -27.58 -19.88 -6.43
N ALA A 288 -28.47 -18.99 -6.85
CA ALA A 288 -29.88 -19.11 -6.53
C ALA A 288 -30.51 -20.08 -7.50
#